data_7ba09d21e6d563cc7824c11469c5b95e
#
_entry.id   7ba09d21e6d563cc7824c11469c5b95e
#
_cell.length_a   1.000
_cell.length_b   1.000
_cell.length_c   1.000
_cell.angle_alpha   90.00
_cell.angle_beta   90.00
_cell.angle_gamma   90.00
#
_symmetry.space_group_name_H-M   'P 1'
#
loop_
_entity.id
_entity.type
_entity.pdbx_description
1 polymer ?
#
loop_
_entity_poly.entity_id
_entity_poly.type
_entity_poly.pdbx_seq_one_letter_code
_entity_poly.pdbx_strand_id
1 'polypeptide(L)'
;MKKGDFAIGIICGAVLFSGATAAAAGITAEPTWQKIYVDGEQVSMTAYNIAGNNYVKLRDIGQQVGFNVYWADGVQIDTDAPYTGVAPVQDVEELPTIEEIRQEMIQRINEVRRENGVSELIVNQSLMDAAQKCSAMLNTSHKNKEECLAVIACGYPHGFNCNLTAFTGVGMHRIAEKAVTNWVKSPGHFQTMIGADYDSLGVGVTIDNGKAFCYMMVGNPNAYNPYS
;
A
#
# COMPACT_ATOMS: atom_id res chain seq x y z
N MET A 1 -33.73 -28.06 -54.99
CA MET A 1 -32.28 -27.70 -54.92
C MET A 1 -31.53 -28.73 -55.74
N LYS A 2 -30.86 -28.32 -56.79
CA LYS A 2 -30.15 -29.21 -57.70
C LYS A 2 -28.81 -29.61 -57.09
N LYS A 3 -28.48 -30.89 -57.11
CA LYS A 3 -27.24 -31.44 -56.51
C LYS A 3 -25.91 -30.82 -57.08
N GLY A 4 -26.02 -30.04 -58.11
CA GLY A 4 -24.84 -29.39 -58.74
C GLY A 4 -24.36 -28.14 -58.01
N ASP A 5 -25.22 -27.43 -57.30
CA ASP A 5 -24.86 -26.14 -56.67
C ASP A 5 -24.06 -26.34 -55.37
N PHE A 6 -24.18 -27.51 -54.73
CA PHE A 6 -23.45 -27.84 -53.49
C PHE A 6 -21.97 -28.24 -53.79
N ALA A 7 -21.72 -28.88 -54.92
CA ALA A 7 -20.36 -29.29 -55.30
C ALA A 7 -19.46 -28.10 -55.67
N ILE A 8 -20.03 -27.05 -56.28
CA ILE A 8 -19.31 -25.84 -56.69
C ILE A 8 -18.90 -25.03 -55.45
N GLY A 9 -19.76 -24.96 -54.42
CA GLY A 9 -19.46 -24.28 -53.15
C GLY A 9 -18.28 -24.87 -52.38
N ILE A 10 -18.16 -26.20 -52.37
CA ILE A 10 -17.07 -26.92 -51.70
C ILE A 10 -15.73 -26.72 -52.43
N ILE A 11 -15.73 -26.70 -53.75
CA ILE A 11 -14.51 -26.52 -54.53
C ILE A 11 -14.00 -25.07 -54.40
N CYS A 12 -14.88 -24.09 -54.42
CA CYS A 12 -14.51 -22.71 -54.17
C CYS A 12 -13.99 -22.45 -52.74
N GLY A 13 -14.58 -23.10 -51.75
CA GLY A 13 -14.13 -23.02 -50.35
C GLY A 13 -12.73 -23.65 -50.15
N ALA A 14 -12.47 -24.79 -50.81
CA ALA A 14 -11.18 -25.48 -50.70
C ALA A 14 -10.02 -24.74 -51.40
N VAL A 15 -10.31 -24.04 -52.49
CA VAL A 15 -9.28 -23.26 -53.22
C VAL A 15 -8.92 -21.96 -52.48
N LEU A 16 -9.84 -21.37 -51.71
CA LEU A 16 -9.59 -20.14 -50.95
C LEU A 16 -8.75 -20.40 -49.67
N PHE A 17 -8.70 -21.61 -49.16
CA PHE A 17 -7.88 -21.97 -48.00
C PHE A 17 -6.53 -22.61 -48.33
N SER A 18 -6.24 -22.88 -49.59
CA SER A 18 -4.94 -23.45 -50.02
C SER A 18 -3.88 -22.44 -50.41
N GLY A 19 -4.10 -21.17 -50.18
CA GLY A 19 -3.20 -20.15 -50.66
C GLY A 19 -2.89 -19.06 -49.67
N ALA A 20 -2.09 -19.32 -48.71
CA ALA A 20 -1.02 -18.51 -48.14
C ALA A 20 -0.49 -19.23 -46.88
N THR A 21 0.29 -20.27 -47.08
CA THR A 21 1.36 -20.50 -46.12
C THR A 21 2.28 -19.31 -46.26
N ALA A 22 2.08 -18.28 -45.48
CA ALA A 22 3.14 -17.34 -45.17
C ALA A 22 4.27 -18.21 -44.62
N ALA A 23 5.27 -18.51 -45.45
CA ALA A 23 6.53 -19.04 -44.98
C ALA A 23 7.17 -17.90 -44.18
N ALA A 24 6.77 -17.75 -42.93
CA ALA A 24 7.61 -17.14 -41.93
C ALA A 24 8.91 -17.94 -42.02
N ALA A 25 10.03 -17.30 -42.33
CA ALA A 25 11.34 -17.89 -42.21
C ALA A 25 11.52 -18.24 -40.75
N GLY A 26 10.90 -19.36 -40.31
CA GLY A 26 10.90 -19.82 -38.96
C GLY A 26 12.28 -20.32 -38.59
N ILE A 27 12.81 -19.91 -37.50
CA ILE A 27 13.97 -20.53 -36.90
C ILE A 27 13.57 -21.98 -36.60
N THR A 28 14.26 -22.95 -37.21
CA THR A 28 14.02 -24.38 -36.99
C THR A 28 14.65 -24.76 -35.63
N ALA A 29 13.84 -25.23 -34.72
CA ALA A 29 14.28 -25.77 -33.44
C ALA A 29 14.21 -27.30 -33.52
N GLU A 30 15.32 -27.97 -33.41
CA GLU A 30 15.38 -29.44 -33.43
C GLU A 30 15.66 -29.99 -32.02
N PRO A 31 14.95 -31.01 -31.55
CA PRO A 31 15.27 -31.65 -30.29
C PRO A 31 16.72 -32.12 -30.25
N THR A 32 17.43 -31.89 -29.17
CA THR A 32 18.76 -32.40 -28.95
C THR A 32 18.77 -33.48 -27.88
N TRP A 33 19.61 -34.51 -28.08
CA TRP A 33 19.81 -35.61 -27.17
C TRP A 33 21.08 -35.46 -26.33
N GLN A 34 21.67 -34.26 -26.30
CA GLN A 34 22.86 -33.98 -25.53
C GLN A 34 22.53 -34.06 -24.00
N LYS A 35 23.45 -34.65 -23.27
CA LYS A 35 23.34 -34.74 -21.81
C LYS A 35 23.56 -33.34 -21.23
N ILE A 36 22.70 -32.99 -20.27
CA ILE A 36 22.79 -31.74 -19.52
C ILE A 36 23.21 -32.07 -18.10
N TYR A 37 24.15 -31.31 -17.56
CA TYR A 37 24.64 -31.46 -16.20
C TYR A 37 24.46 -30.15 -15.46
N VAL A 38 24.00 -30.23 -14.21
CA VAL A 38 23.95 -29.12 -13.25
C VAL A 38 24.84 -29.53 -12.08
N ASP A 39 25.84 -28.74 -11.74
CA ASP A 39 26.81 -29.02 -10.66
C ASP A 39 27.47 -30.40 -10.75
N GLY A 40 27.65 -30.92 -11.97
CA GLY A 40 28.25 -32.22 -12.23
C GLY A 40 27.29 -33.41 -12.20
N GLU A 41 26.02 -33.21 -11.83
CA GLU A 41 24.96 -34.21 -11.85
C GLU A 41 24.16 -34.15 -13.16
N GLN A 42 23.92 -35.32 -13.78
CA GLN A 42 23.12 -35.37 -15.01
C GLN A 42 21.66 -35.14 -14.69
N VAL A 43 21.05 -34.13 -15.34
CA VAL A 43 19.64 -33.78 -15.21
C VAL A 43 18.86 -34.07 -16.48
N SER A 44 17.57 -34.37 -16.34
CA SER A 44 16.66 -34.61 -17.47
C SER A 44 15.90 -33.33 -17.79
N MET A 45 16.27 -32.68 -18.90
CA MET A 45 15.58 -31.50 -19.43
C MET A 45 15.42 -31.61 -20.94
N THR A 46 14.31 -31.03 -21.46
CA THR A 46 14.13 -30.92 -22.89
C THR A 46 14.98 -29.77 -23.44
N ALA A 47 15.85 -30.09 -24.35
CA ALA A 47 16.69 -29.09 -25.03
C ALA A 47 16.47 -29.12 -26.53
N TYR A 48 16.71 -28.00 -27.19
CA TYR A 48 16.60 -27.82 -28.63
C TYR A 48 17.90 -27.23 -29.18
N ASN A 49 18.27 -27.68 -30.37
CA ASN A 49 19.33 -27.01 -31.12
C ASN A 49 18.70 -25.99 -32.08
N ILE A 50 19.17 -24.76 -32.00
CA ILE A 50 18.74 -23.66 -32.83
C ILE A 50 20.02 -22.96 -33.36
N ALA A 51 20.25 -22.99 -34.65
CA ALA A 51 21.41 -22.38 -35.29
C ALA A 51 22.77 -22.80 -34.64
N GLY A 52 22.89 -24.07 -34.27
CA GLY A 52 24.11 -24.61 -33.68
C GLY A 52 24.26 -24.42 -32.17
N ASN A 53 23.29 -23.78 -31.50
CA ASN A 53 23.30 -23.54 -30.07
C ASN A 53 22.20 -24.37 -29.37
N ASN A 54 22.48 -24.81 -28.13
CA ASN A 54 21.50 -25.53 -27.30
C ASN A 54 20.67 -24.56 -26.48
N TYR A 55 19.36 -24.72 -26.53
CA TYR A 55 18.38 -23.95 -25.77
C TYR A 55 17.60 -24.87 -24.85
N VAL A 56 17.39 -24.45 -23.65
CA VAL A 56 16.54 -25.12 -22.65
C VAL A 56 15.50 -24.13 -22.12
N LYS A 57 14.43 -24.64 -21.61
CA LYS A 57 13.41 -23.77 -20.97
C LYS A 57 13.99 -23.17 -19.70
N LEU A 58 13.87 -21.85 -19.59
CA LEU A 58 14.32 -21.14 -18.41
C LEU A 58 13.70 -21.67 -17.10
N ARG A 59 12.43 -22.09 -17.14
CA ARG A 59 11.73 -22.69 -15.99
C ARG A 59 12.32 -24.03 -15.58
N ASP A 60 12.76 -24.85 -16.54
CA ASP A 60 13.37 -26.14 -16.25
C ASP A 60 14.72 -25.94 -15.56
N ILE A 61 15.50 -24.90 -15.97
CA ILE A 61 16.72 -24.50 -15.30
C ILE A 61 16.41 -23.98 -13.89
N GLY A 62 15.44 -23.04 -13.76
CA GLY A 62 15.03 -22.50 -12.46
C GLY A 62 14.67 -23.61 -11.46
N GLN A 63 13.93 -24.62 -11.93
CA GLN A 63 13.55 -25.77 -11.08
C GLN A 63 14.76 -26.61 -10.65
N GLN A 64 15.75 -26.81 -11.50
CA GLN A 64 16.93 -27.63 -11.19
C GLN A 64 17.95 -26.89 -10.32
N VAL A 65 18.12 -25.59 -10.55
CA VAL A 65 19.12 -24.75 -9.84
C VAL A 65 18.53 -24.13 -8.57
N GLY A 66 17.20 -23.98 -8.48
CA GLY A 66 16.51 -23.51 -7.28
C GLY A 66 16.16 -22.03 -7.27
N PHE A 67 16.02 -21.38 -8.43
CA PHE A 67 15.53 -20.01 -8.51
C PHE A 67 14.12 -19.94 -9.15
N ASN A 68 13.34 -18.92 -8.82
CA ASN A 68 11.99 -18.79 -9.33
C ASN A 68 11.94 -18.13 -10.72
N VAL A 69 11.06 -18.63 -11.57
CA VAL A 69 10.78 -18.09 -12.92
C VAL A 69 9.28 -18.00 -13.10
N TYR A 70 8.76 -16.79 -13.23
CA TYR A 70 7.33 -16.55 -13.38
C TYR A 70 7.04 -15.44 -14.39
N TRP A 71 5.76 -15.22 -14.70
CA TRP A 71 5.31 -14.14 -15.57
C TRP A 71 4.58 -13.07 -14.76
N ALA A 72 5.06 -11.81 -14.86
CA ALA A 72 4.36 -10.60 -14.39
C ALA A 72 4.83 -9.43 -15.28
N ASP A 73 3.98 -8.99 -16.20
CA ASP A 73 4.31 -7.99 -17.25
C ASP A 73 5.60 -8.29 -18.05
N GLY A 74 6.03 -9.55 -18.01
CA GLY A 74 7.24 -10.07 -18.61
C GLY A 74 7.75 -11.30 -17.87
N VAL A 75 8.82 -11.93 -18.42
CA VAL A 75 9.49 -13.03 -17.73
C VAL A 75 10.31 -12.47 -16.58
N GLN A 76 10.01 -12.90 -15.37
CA GLN A 76 10.74 -12.56 -14.16
C GLN A 76 11.63 -13.74 -13.75
N ILE A 77 12.85 -13.44 -13.32
CA ILE A 77 13.81 -14.38 -12.73
C ILE A 77 14.14 -13.85 -11.34
N ASP A 78 13.75 -14.61 -10.33
CA ASP A 78 14.04 -14.28 -8.93
C ASP A 78 15.02 -15.31 -8.40
N THR A 79 16.28 -14.90 -8.26
CA THR A 79 17.38 -15.77 -7.85
C THR A 79 17.42 -16.02 -6.34
N ASP A 80 16.67 -15.24 -5.56
CA ASP A 80 16.62 -15.31 -4.12
C ASP A 80 15.44 -16.13 -3.60
N ALA A 81 14.51 -16.53 -4.48
CA ALA A 81 13.34 -17.33 -4.14
C ALA A 81 13.40 -18.73 -4.76
N PRO A 82 12.99 -19.79 -4.04
CA PRO A 82 12.91 -21.13 -4.58
C PRO A 82 11.91 -21.21 -5.72
N TYR A 83 12.11 -22.14 -6.65
CA TYR A 83 11.22 -22.33 -7.78
C TYR A 83 9.80 -22.71 -7.36
N THR A 84 8.84 -21.88 -7.73
CA THR A 84 7.39 -22.13 -7.57
C THR A 84 6.65 -22.08 -8.90
N GLY A 85 7.23 -21.43 -9.90
CA GLY A 85 6.63 -21.19 -11.22
C GLY A 85 5.52 -20.14 -11.22
N VAL A 86 5.23 -19.53 -10.09
CA VAL A 86 4.24 -18.47 -9.92
C VAL A 86 4.88 -17.22 -9.33
N ALA A 87 4.28 -16.07 -9.61
CA ALA A 87 4.69 -14.83 -8.96
C ALA A 87 4.56 -14.99 -7.45
N PRO A 88 5.54 -14.51 -6.67
CA PRO A 88 5.36 -14.43 -5.23
C PRO A 88 4.07 -13.65 -4.95
N VAL A 89 3.28 -14.17 -4.02
CA VAL A 89 2.19 -13.36 -3.46
C VAL A 89 2.89 -12.16 -2.85
N GLN A 90 2.75 -10.99 -3.47
CA GLN A 90 3.07 -9.78 -2.76
C GLN A 90 2.12 -9.79 -1.57
N ASP A 91 2.64 -9.82 -0.36
CA ASP A 91 1.89 -9.35 0.79
C ASP A 91 1.48 -7.93 0.41
N VAL A 92 0.24 -7.77 -0.04
CA VAL A 92 -0.33 -6.44 -0.21
C VAL A 92 -0.40 -5.92 1.22
N GLU A 93 0.59 -5.11 1.60
CA GLU A 93 0.59 -4.45 2.90
C GLU A 93 -0.76 -3.74 3.00
N GLU A 94 -1.64 -4.31 3.81
CA GLU A 94 -3.02 -3.82 3.92
C GLU A 94 -2.94 -2.37 4.40
N LEU A 95 -3.54 -1.46 3.65
CA LEU A 95 -3.50 -0.05 4.02
C LEU A 95 -4.15 0.13 5.40
N PRO A 96 -3.51 0.86 6.31
CA PRO A 96 -4.07 1.04 7.63
C PRO A 96 -5.42 1.76 7.55
N THR A 97 -6.34 1.35 8.37
CA THR A 97 -7.60 2.04 8.58
C THR A 97 -7.35 3.38 9.28
N ILE A 98 -8.31 4.28 9.18
CA ILE A 98 -8.25 5.58 9.91
C ILE A 98 -8.10 5.34 11.41
N GLU A 99 -8.73 4.30 11.96
CA GLU A 99 -8.61 3.99 13.39
C GLU A 99 -7.19 3.53 13.75
N GLU A 100 -6.55 2.70 12.96
CA GLU A 100 -5.16 2.28 13.17
C GLU A 100 -4.20 3.47 13.10
N ILE A 101 -4.41 4.40 12.17
CA ILE A 101 -3.63 5.65 12.10
C ILE A 101 -3.82 6.48 13.38
N ARG A 102 -5.05 6.58 13.90
CA ARG A 102 -5.35 7.28 15.16
C ARG A 102 -4.67 6.62 16.34
N GLN A 103 -4.69 5.31 16.43
CA GLN A 103 -4.02 4.55 17.48
C GLN A 103 -2.50 4.75 17.45
N GLU A 104 -1.90 4.72 16.27
CA GLU A 104 -0.48 5.01 16.11
C GLU A 104 -0.15 6.47 16.52
N MET A 105 -0.99 7.43 16.18
CA MET A 105 -0.81 8.83 16.64
C MET A 105 -0.80 8.92 18.16
N ILE A 106 -1.73 8.25 18.84
CA ILE A 106 -1.80 8.21 20.31
C ILE A 106 -0.51 7.65 20.91
N GLN A 107 -0.03 6.54 20.39
CA GLN A 107 1.21 5.91 20.83
C GLN A 107 2.41 6.86 20.70
N ARG A 108 2.57 7.47 19.52
CA ARG A 108 3.66 8.41 19.24
C ARG A 108 3.59 9.68 20.07
N ILE A 109 2.39 10.21 20.34
CA ILE A 109 2.21 11.38 21.21
C ILE A 109 2.66 11.02 22.62
N ASN A 110 2.24 9.89 23.16
CA ASN A 110 2.62 9.44 24.49
C ASN A 110 4.11 9.07 24.59
N GLU A 111 4.71 8.58 23.51
CA GLU A 111 6.15 8.38 23.44
C GLU A 111 6.91 9.70 23.58
N VAL A 112 6.54 10.73 22.79
CA VAL A 112 7.11 12.08 22.93
C VAL A 112 6.97 12.61 24.35
N ARG A 113 5.83 12.41 24.99
CA ARG A 113 5.61 12.82 26.39
C ARG A 113 6.55 12.09 27.35
N ARG A 114 6.67 10.76 27.24
CA ARG A 114 7.62 9.97 28.06
C ARG A 114 9.06 10.44 27.89
N GLU A 115 9.49 10.67 26.67
CA GLU A 115 10.84 11.17 26.36
C GLU A 115 11.13 12.54 26.95
N ASN A 116 10.09 13.34 27.20
CA ASN A 116 10.19 14.67 27.80
C ASN A 116 9.83 14.69 29.32
N GLY A 117 9.70 13.52 29.95
CA GLY A 117 9.51 13.39 31.38
C GLY A 117 8.13 13.82 31.90
N VAL A 118 7.11 13.85 31.03
CA VAL A 118 5.71 14.13 31.40
C VAL A 118 4.86 12.89 31.31
N SER A 119 3.81 12.84 32.12
CA SER A 119 2.89 11.70 32.18
C SER A 119 2.18 11.48 30.85
N GLU A 120 1.93 10.22 30.49
CA GLU A 120 1.09 9.88 29.34
C GLU A 120 -0.33 10.43 29.51
N LEU A 121 -0.97 10.73 28.39
CA LEU A 121 -2.36 11.14 28.34
C LEU A 121 -3.27 9.91 28.20
N ILE A 122 -4.40 9.95 28.85
CA ILE A 122 -5.43 8.92 28.77
C ILE A 122 -6.38 9.27 27.62
N VAL A 123 -6.69 8.29 26.78
CA VAL A 123 -7.65 8.48 25.69
C VAL A 123 -9.02 8.82 26.28
N ASN A 124 -9.59 9.92 25.78
CA ASN A 124 -10.94 10.36 26.14
C ASN A 124 -11.84 10.34 24.89
N GLN A 125 -12.92 9.56 24.94
CA GLN A 125 -13.78 9.36 23.78
C GLN A 125 -14.43 10.66 23.27
N SER A 126 -14.86 11.55 24.17
CA SER A 126 -15.42 12.85 23.77
C SER A 126 -14.41 13.72 23.02
N LEU A 127 -13.13 13.69 23.42
CA LEU A 127 -12.05 14.37 22.70
C LEU A 127 -11.70 13.67 21.38
N MET A 128 -11.78 12.33 21.33
CA MET A 128 -11.61 11.56 20.09
C MET A 128 -12.67 11.95 19.04
N ASP A 129 -13.92 12.03 19.49
CA ASP A 129 -15.05 12.40 18.62
C ASP A 129 -14.96 13.87 18.16
N ALA A 130 -14.57 14.76 19.07
CA ALA A 130 -14.36 16.18 18.77
C ALA A 130 -13.20 16.38 17.76
N ALA A 131 -12.06 15.73 17.97
CA ALA A 131 -10.91 15.80 17.09
C ALA A 131 -11.25 15.24 15.69
N GLN A 132 -12.00 14.13 15.63
CA GLN A 132 -12.47 13.56 14.38
C GLN A 132 -13.43 14.51 13.64
N LYS A 133 -14.37 15.12 14.37
CA LYS A 133 -15.29 16.12 13.83
C LYS A 133 -14.52 17.33 13.27
N CYS A 134 -13.51 17.82 14.00
CA CYS A 134 -12.69 18.94 13.55
C CYS A 134 -11.84 18.58 12.33
N SER A 135 -11.25 17.39 12.26
CA SER A 135 -10.50 16.95 11.07
C SER A 135 -11.40 16.88 9.81
N ALA A 136 -12.66 16.47 9.97
CA ALA A 136 -13.64 16.39 8.90
C ALA A 136 -14.11 17.78 8.36
N MET A 137 -13.82 18.86 9.08
CA MET A 137 -14.05 20.23 8.59
C MET A 137 -13.02 20.66 7.54
N LEU A 138 -11.96 19.88 7.31
CA LEU A 138 -10.89 20.09 6.32
C LEU A 138 -10.17 21.46 6.45
N ASN A 139 -10.15 22.03 7.64
CA ASN A 139 -9.47 23.30 7.91
C ASN A 139 -7.95 23.11 7.92
N THR A 140 -7.23 24.14 7.45
CA THR A 140 -5.75 24.21 7.46
C THR A 140 -5.21 25.21 8.48
N SER A 141 -6.09 25.85 9.21
CA SER A 141 -5.80 26.78 10.32
C SER A 141 -6.86 26.63 11.40
N HIS A 142 -6.50 26.89 12.64
CA HIS A 142 -7.42 26.79 13.76
C HIS A 142 -8.65 27.67 13.59
N LYS A 143 -9.80 27.14 14.00
CA LYS A 143 -11.09 27.79 14.08
C LYS A 143 -11.59 27.69 15.52
N ASN A 144 -10.98 28.48 16.40
CA ASN A 144 -11.14 28.37 17.87
C ASN A 144 -12.59 28.20 18.33
N LYS A 145 -13.51 29.02 17.81
CA LYS A 145 -14.93 28.91 18.17
C LYS A 145 -15.54 27.59 17.73
N GLU A 146 -15.27 27.16 16.51
CA GLU A 146 -15.81 25.91 15.94
C GLU A 146 -15.24 24.71 16.68
N GLU A 147 -13.95 24.73 17.02
CA GLU A 147 -13.26 23.70 17.78
C GLU A 147 -13.83 23.59 19.21
N CYS A 148 -14.04 24.73 19.90
CA CYS A 148 -14.65 24.77 21.22
C CYS A 148 -16.09 24.21 21.19
N LEU A 149 -16.89 24.62 20.23
CA LEU A 149 -18.25 24.11 20.06
C LEU A 149 -18.30 22.60 19.73
N ALA A 150 -17.33 22.11 18.94
CA ALA A 150 -17.22 20.69 18.67
C ALA A 150 -16.92 19.87 19.93
N VAL A 151 -16.02 20.35 20.79
CA VAL A 151 -15.66 19.71 22.05
C VAL A 151 -16.87 19.65 23.00
N ILE A 152 -17.62 20.77 23.12
CA ILE A 152 -18.84 20.79 23.95
C ILE A 152 -19.90 19.83 23.38
N ALA A 153 -20.12 19.87 22.07
CA ALA A 153 -21.12 19.01 21.40
C ALA A 153 -20.80 17.52 21.52
N CYS A 154 -19.52 17.17 21.73
CA CYS A 154 -19.09 15.80 21.99
C CYS A 154 -19.06 15.45 23.49
N GLY A 155 -19.43 16.39 24.35
CA GLY A 155 -19.64 16.14 25.78
C GLY A 155 -18.37 16.21 26.66
N TYR A 156 -17.28 16.82 26.19
CA TYR A 156 -16.12 17.07 27.05
C TYR A 156 -16.33 18.37 27.83
N PRO A 157 -16.39 18.31 29.19
CA PRO A 157 -16.88 19.44 29.99
C PRO A 157 -15.79 20.46 30.37
N HIS A 158 -14.53 20.15 30.12
CA HIS A 158 -13.39 20.94 30.60
C HIS A 158 -12.73 21.75 29.45
N GLY A 159 -11.74 22.53 29.80
CA GLY A 159 -10.89 23.22 28.85
C GLY A 159 -9.95 22.25 28.12
N PHE A 160 -9.47 22.71 26.98
CA PHE A 160 -8.57 21.91 26.13
C PHE A 160 -7.65 22.82 25.33
N ASN A 161 -6.60 22.22 24.79
CA ASN A 161 -5.82 22.78 23.69
C ASN A 161 -5.76 21.81 22.52
N CYS A 162 -5.46 22.32 21.33
CA CYS A 162 -5.36 21.47 20.15
C CYS A 162 -4.20 21.84 19.24
N ASN A 163 -3.71 20.82 18.53
CA ASN A 163 -2.78 20.95 17.41
C ASN A 163 -3.47 20.51 16.14
N LEU A 164 -3.21 21.23 15.05
CA LEU A 164 -3.67 20.92 13.71
C LEU A 164 -2.48 20.82 12.75
N THR A 165 -2.47 19.85 11.88
CA THR A 165 -1.60 19.79 10.71
C THR A 165 -2.33 19.22 9.50
N ALA A 166 -2.02 19.75 8.31
CA ALA A 166 -2.55 19.22 7.07
C ALA A 166 -1.43 19.15 6.02
N PHE A 167 -1.37 18.02 5.28
CA PHE A 167 -0.29 17.76 4.33
C PHE A 167 -0.73 16.78 3.22
N THR A 168 0.04 16.74 2.13
CA THR A 168 -0.13 15.84 0.98
C THR A 168 1.16 15.06 0.72
N GLY A 169 1.12 14.08 -0.19
CA GLY A 169 2.31 13.38 -0.67
C GLY A 169 2.89 12.37 0.32
N VAL A 170 2.08 11.89 1.25
CA VAL A 170 2.48 10.90 2.27
C VAL A 170 1.54 9.68 2.15
N GLY A 171 2.13 8.48 2.09
CA GLY A 171 1.36 7.23 2.13
C GLY A 171 0.66 7.03 3.48
N MET A 172 -0.43 6.26 3.50
CA MET A 172 -1.28 6.05 4.68
C MET A 172 -0.49 5.55 5.89
N HIS A 173 0.47 4.63 5.70
CA HIS A 173 1.34 4.08 6.75
C HIS A 173 2.25 5.12 7.43
N ARG A 174 2.36 6.32 6.88
CA ARG A 174 3.24 7.38 7.42
C ARG A 174 2.49 8.62 7.88
N ILE A 175 1.16 8.60 7.87
CA ILE A 175 0.35 9.77 8.28
C ILE A 175 0.56 10.10 9.76
N ALA A 176 0.51 9.11 10.64
CA ALA A 176 0.72 9.28 12.07
C ALA A 176 2.11 9.86 12.39
N GLU A 177 3.16 9.25 11.83
CA GLU A 177 4.55 9.73 11.94
C GLU A 177 4.68 11.18 11.48
N LYS A 178 4.11 11.48 10.31
CA LYS A 178 4.22 12.82 9.72
C LYS A 178 3.49 13.88 10.55
N ALA A 179 2.30 13.57 11.05
CA ALA A 179 1.53 14.49 11.88
C ALA A 179 2.28 14.83 13.18
N VAL A 180 2.71 13.81 13.91
CA VAL A 180 3.46 14.01 15.16
C VAL A 180 4.80 14.72 14.92
N THR A 181 5.53 14.34 13.87
CA THR A 181 6.78 15.04 13.49
C THR A 181 6.56 16.52 13.19
N ASN A 182 5.47 16.88 12.50
CA ASN A 182 5.14 18.28 12.25
C ASN A 182 4.90 19.05 13.55
N TRP A 183 4.20 18.45 14.50
CA TRP A 183 3.94 19.08 15.79
C TRP A 183 5.20 19.18 16.65
N VAL A 184 6.04 18.17 16.68
CA VAL A 184 7.34 18.22 17.40
C VAL A 184 8.24 19.32 16.85
N LYS A 185 8.25 19.55 15.54
CA LYS A 185 9.08 20.61 14.90
C LYS A 185 8.52 22.02 15.07
N SER A 186 7.29 22.17 15.54
CA SER A 186 6.66 23.48 15.76
C SER A 186 6.66 23.80 17.25
N PRO A 187 7.38 24.85 17.71
CA PRO A 187 7.51 25.14 19.14
C PRO A 187 6.18 25.25 19.89
N GLY A 188 5.18 25.93 19.32
CA GLY A 188 3.86 26.07 19.93
C GLY A 188 3.09 24.74 20.04
N HIS A 189 3.11 23.95 18.96
CA HIS A 189 2.48 22.63 18.96
C HIS A 189 3.19 21.65 19.92
N PHE A 190 4.52 21.73 19.97
CA PHE A 190 5.31 20.90 20.88
C PHE A 190 4.98 21.21 22.34
N GLN A 191 4.89 22.50 22.71
CA GLN A 191 4.49 22.91 24.08
C GLN A 191 3.09 22.42 24.42
N THR A 192 2.14 22.45 23.50
CA THR A 192 0.82 21.86 23.70
C THR A 192 0.92 20.35 23.92
N MET A 193 1.77 19.65 23.18
CA MET A 193 1.92 18.19 23.28
C MET A 193 2.49 17.76 24.63
N ILE A 194 3.49 18.48 25.18
CA ILE A 194 4.19 18.14 26.41
C ILE A 194 3.68 18.89 27.67
N GLY A 195 2.59 19.64 27.54
CA GLY A 195 2.03 20.37 28.70
C GLY A 195 1.67 19.43 29.86
N ALA A 196 2.13 19.76 31.07
CA ALA A 196 1.94 18.92 32.27
C ALA A 196 0.52 19.02 32.85
N ASP A 197 -0.23 20.06 32.49
CA ASP A 197 -1.60 20.29 32.99
C ASP A 197 -2.67 19.47 32.25
N TYR A 198 -2.27 18.69 31.25
CA TYR A 198 -3.16 17.86 30.47
C TYR A 198 -3.13 16.42 30.96
N ASP A 199 -4.31 15.78 30.98
CA ASP A 199 -4.49 14.39 31.40
C ASP A 199 -5.19 13.52 30.31
N SER A 200 -5.87 14.14 29.38
CA SER A 200 -6.74 13.48 28.41
C SER A 200 -6.31 13.77 26.97
N LEU A 201 -6.53 12.81 26.07
CA LEU A 201 -6.15 12.87 24.66
C LEU A 201 -7.30 12.45 23.75
N GLY A 202 -7.47 13.20 22.68
CA GLY A 202 -8.22 12.79 21.50
C GLY A 202 -7.46 13.11 20.22
N VAL A 203 -7.56 12.25 19.23
CA VAL A 203 -6.97 12.47 17.90
C VAL A 203 -8.01 12.22 16.80
N GLY A 204 -7.93 13.00 15.74
CA GLY A 204 -8.79 12.88 14.56
C GLY A 204 -7.98 12.91 13.29
N VAL A 205 -8.38 12.11 12.31
CA VAL A 205 -7.76 12.03 10.98
C VAL A 205 -8.84 11.95 9.92
N THR A 206 -8.75 12.85 8.95
CA THR A 206 -9.57 12.79 7.73
C THR A 206 -8.64 12.89 6.53
N ILE A 207 -8.87 12.04 5.54
CA ILE A 207 -8.16 12.07 4.27
C ILE A 207 -9.17 12.47 3.20
N ASP A 208 -8.88 13.59 2.54
CA ASP A 208 -9.70 14.10 1.44
C ASP A 208 -8.81 14.46 0.25
N ASN A 209 -9.13 13.93 -0.92
CA ASN A 209 -8.38 14.14 -2.17
C ASN A 209 -6.85 14.00 -2.01
N GLY A 210 -6.39 12.99 -1.28
CA GLY A 210 -4.96 12.71 -1.03
C GLY A 210 -4.28 13.66 -0.05
N LYS A 211 -5.05 14.52 0.64
CA LYS A 211 -4.59 15.39 1.71
C LYS A 211 -5.08 14.87 3.06
N ALA A 212 -4.15 14.70 4.00
CA ALA A 212 -4.46 14.33 5.37
C ALA A 212 -4.67 15.59 6.22
N PHE A 213 -5.71 15.58 7.05
CA PHE A 213 -6.03 16.59 8.06
C PHE A 213 -6.02 15.91 9.43
N CYS A 214 -5.06 16.27 10.26
CA CYS A 214 -4.83 15.61 11.54
C CYS A 214 -5.00 16.61 12.69
N TYR A 215 -5.78 16.20 13.69
CA TYR A 215 -5.98 16.94 14.93
C TYR A 215 -5.50 16.13 16.12
N MET A 216 -4.91 16.83 17.11
CA MET A 216 -4.69 16.37 18.47
C MET A 216 -5.40 17.32 19.40
N MET A 217 -6.20 16.82 20.33
CA MET A 217 -6.81 17.58 21.40
C MET A 217 -6.34 17.04 22.74
N VAL A 218 -5.85 17.93 23.60
CA VAL A 218 -5.40 17.60 24.95
C VAL A 218 -6.29 18.30 25.97
N GLY A 219 -6.88 17.55 26.88
CA GLY A 219 -7.83 18.02 27.87
C GLY A 219 -7.14 18.50 29.14
N ASN A 220 -7.59 19.62 29.68
CA ASN A 220 -7.17 20.15 30.97
C ASN A 220 -8.34 20.11 31.95
N PRO A 221 -8.33 19.20 32.95
CA PRO A 221 -9.44 19.04 33.91
C PRO A 221 -9.65 20.26 34.82
N ASN A 222 -8.64 21.14 34.93
CA ASN A 222 -8.67 22.33 35.78
C ASN A 222 -9.06 23.62 35.02
N ALA A 223 -9.32 23.53 33.73
CA ALA A 223 -9.76 24.63 32.89
C ALA A 223 -11.22 24.43 32.47
N TYR A 224 -11.84 25.49 31.96
CA TYR A 224 -13.19 25.42 31.39
C TYR A 224 -13.14 25.81 29.89
N ASN A 225 -14.13 25.34 29.16
CA ASN A 225 -14.31 25.76 27.77
C ASN A 225 -15.03 27.13 27.77
N PRO A 226 -14.53 28.16 27.09
CA PRO A 226 -15.10 29.51 27.14
C PRO A 226 -16.50 29.63 26.51
N TYR A 227 -16.98 28.57 25.88
CA TYR A 227 -18.32 28.50 25.27
C TYR A 227 -19.25 27.51 25.98
N SER A 228 -18.81 26.90 27.10
CA SER A 228 -19.62 26.01 27.92
C SER A 228 -20.63 26.77 28.82
#